data_23c7d2b4a2d7ae0616319f666755b9b8
#
_entry.id   23c7d2b4a2d7ae0616319f666755b9b8
#
_cell.length_a   1.000
_cell.length_b   1.000
_cell.length_c   1.000
_cell.angle_alpha   90.00
_cell.angle_beta   90.00
_cell.angle_gamma   90.00
#
_symmetry.space_group_name_H-M   'P 1'
#
loop_
_entity.id
_entity.type
_entity.pdbx_description
1 polymer ?
#
loop_
_entity_poly.entity_id
_entity_poly.type
_entity_poly.pdbx_seq_one_letter_code
_entity_poly.pdbx_strand_id
1 'polypeptide(L)'
;MGCYLEVIRMRRVLTAAAAAALSISLAGPPTFAASPGTSATAAATSAQAEHKLKRPAILVAQGPDDVCNYTNRRPSLSRGSSGAVVQQAQCYLNQAIGAGLDEDGDFGPVTQSATEDFQRCARIVVDGRIGAQTWSFLSFWANAPDAPFC
;
A
#
# COMPACT_ATOMS: atom_id res chain seq x y z
N MET A 1 23.87 16.62 31.35
CA MET A 1 22.94 17.51 32.08
C MET A 1 22.43 18.55 31.12
N GLY A 2 21.17 18.63 30.86
CA GLY A 2 20.55 19.62 29.97
C GLY A 2 19.44 18.98 29.16
N CYS A 3 18.35 18.87 29.72
CA CYS A 3 16.97 19.22 29.39
C CYS A 3 16.67 19.38 27.91
N TYR A 4 15.97 18.41 27.35
CA TYR A 4 15.06 18.65 26.24
C TYR A 4 13.70 18.03 26.60
N LEU A 5 13.03 18.70 27.52
CA LEU A 5 11.59 18.59 27.77
C LEU A 5 10.94 19.83 27.15
N GLU A 6 9.83 19.62 26.51
CA GLU A 6 8.89 20.55 25.88
C GLU A 6 8.96 20.52 24.35
N VAL A 7 7.99 19.99 23.70
CA VAL A 7 6.72 20.62 23.32
C VAL A 7 5.76 19.56 22.79
N ILE A 8 5.01 18.93 23.65
CA ILE A 8 3.73 18.34 23.25
C ILE A 8 2.67 19.40 23.52
N ARG A 9 2.41 20.24 22.55
CA ARG A 9 1.21 21.10 22.58
C ARG A 9 0.08 20.46 21.79
N MET A 10 -0.77 19.82 22.58
CA MET A 10 -2.17 19.55 22.27
C MET A 10 -2.79 20.65 21.40
N ARG A 11 -3.24 20.31 20.22
CA ARG A 11 -4.35 21.00 19.58
C ARG A 11 -5.55 20.08 19.55
N ARG A 12 -6.32 20.15 20.64
CA ARG A 12 -7.72 19.74 20.62
C ARG A 12 -8.46 20.74 19.75
N VAL A 13 -8.96 20.31 18.63
CA VAL A 13 -10.01 21.02 17.91
C VAL A 13 -11.29 20.22 18.12
N LEU A 14 -12.10 20.74 19.05
CA LEU A 14 -13.52 20.42 19.11
C LEU A 14 -14.19 21.05 17.88
N THR A 15 -14.89 20.27 17.12
CA THR A 15 -15.99 20.79 16.31
C THR A 15 -17.21 19.89 16.42
N ALA A 16 -18.29 20.58 16.71
CA ALA A 16 -19.58 20.17 17.17
C ALA A 16 -20.39 19.34 16.17
N ALA A 17 -21.34 18.62 16.77
CA ALA A 17 -22.42 17.90 16.14
C ALA A 17 -23.30 18.80 15.25
N ALA A 18 -23.77 18.25 14.14
CA ALA A 18 -25.00 18.64 13.50
C ALA A 18 -25.76 17.38 13.11
N ALA A 19 -26.82 17.12 13.83
CA ALA A 19 -27.87 16.19 13.49
C ALA A 19 -28.77 16.79 12.43
N ALA A 20 -29.12 16.07 11.40
CA ALA A 20 -30.23 16.39 10.52
C ALA A 20 -30.90 15.10 10.04
N ALA A 21 -32.12 15.03 10.38
CA ALA A 21 -33.27 14.22 10.24
C ALA A 21 -33.55 13.57 8.89
N LEU A 22 -34.05 12.34 9.02
CA LEU A 22 -35.20 11.68 8.34
C LEU A 22 -35.65 12.19 6.97
N SER A 23 -35.65 11.29 5.99
CA SER A 23 -36.74 11.14 5.04
C SER A 23 -36.84 9.69 4.58
N ILE A 24 -37.91 9.04 5.02
CA ILE A 24 -38.39 7.73 4.58
C ILE A 24 -39.24 8.00 3.33
N SER A 25 -38.83 7.42 2.20
CA SER A 25 -39.69 7.32 1.01
C SER A 25 -39.88 5.85 0.66
N LEU A 26 -41.04 5.35 0.97
CA LEU A 26 -41.59 4.13 0.42
C LEU A 26 -42.02 4.40 -1.02
N ALA A 27 -41.46 3.66 -1.97
CA ALA A 27 -42.04 3.49 -3.30
C ALA A 27 -41.96 2.04 -3.68
N GLY A 28 -43.07 1.47 -4.03
CA GLY A 28 -43.34 0.07 -4.24
C GLY A 28 -42.74 -0.55 -5.52
N PRO A 29 -42.94 -1.86 -5.71
CA PRO A 29 -42.29 -2.62 -6.78
C PRO A 29 -43.00 -2.46 -8.13
N PRO A 30 -42.28 -2.36 -9.25
CA PRO A 30 -42.88 -2.55 -10.56
C PRO A 30 -42.97 -4.04 -10.90
N THR A 31 -44.16 -4.47 -11.16
CA THR A 31 -44.51 -5.73 -11.79
C THR A 31 -43.99 -5.75 -13.23
N PHE A 32 -43.14 -6.73 -13.55
CA PHE A 32 -42.76 -7.00 -14.93
C PHE A 32 -43.66 -8.08 -15.51
N ALA A 33 -44.44 -7.67 -16.49
CA ALA A 33 -45.18 -8.55 -17.36
C ALA A 33 -44.25 -9.30 -18.34
N ALA A 34 -44.42 -10.58 -18.42
CA ALA A 34 -43.78 -11.44 -19.38
C ALA A 34 -44.34 -11.20 -20.78
N SER A 35 -43.48 -11.07 -21.77
CA SER A 35 -43.82 -11.27 -23.21
C SER A 35 -42.96 -12.33 -23.80
N PRO A 36 -43.51 -13.33 -24.47
CA PRO A 36 -42.75 -14.32 -25.20
C PRO A 36 -42.65 -13.92 -26.70
N GLY A 37 -41.52 -14.23 -27.29
CA GLY A 37 -41.48 -14.31 -28.76
C GLY A 37 -40.23 -13.73 -29.37
N THR A 38 -39.32 -14.48 -29.83
CA THR A 38 -39.10 -14.82 -31.23
C THR A 38 -37.62 -15.27 -31.40
N SER A 39 -37.49 -16.53 -31.82
CA SER A 39 -36.23 -17.09 -32.29
C SER A 39 -35.68 -16.30 -33.47
N ALA A 40 -34.45 -15.87 -33.40
CA ALA A 40 -33.65 -15.50 -34.57
C ALA A 40 -32.24 -16.04 -34.38
N THR A 41 -31.99 -17.15 -35.04
CA THR A 41 -30.68 -17.70 -35.33
C THR A 41 -29.86 -16.70 -36.13
N ALA A 42 -28.84 -16.17 -35.53
CA ALA A 42 -27.79 -15.47 -36.26
C ALA A 42 -26.45 -15.97 -35.74
N ALA A 43 -25.79 -16.74 -36.58
CA ALA A 43 -24.39 -17.05 -36.44
C ALA A 43 -23.59 -15.73 -36.50
N ALA A 44 -22.90 -15.43 -35.45
CA ALA A 44 -21.94 -14.35 -35.45
C ALA A 44 -20.68 -14.83 -34.72
N THR A 45 -19.72 -15.16 -35.53
CA THR A 45 -18.29 -14.98 -35.38
C THR A 45 -17.85 -14.49 -34.03
N SER A 46 -17.20 -15.37 -33.28
CA SER A 46 -16.47 -15.07 -32.08
C SER A 46 -15.27 -14.18 -32.39
N ALA A 47 -15.46 -12.89 -32.32
CA ALA A 47 -14.37 -11.98 -32.07
C ALA A 47 -14.22 -11.93 -30.54
N GLN A 48 -13.40 -12.80 -29.98
CA GLN A 48 -12.88 -12.66 -28.64
C GLN A 48 -12.01 -11.41 -28.61
N ALA A 49 -12.64 -10.28 -28.36
CA ALA A 49 -11.93 -9.13 -27.85
C ALA A 49 -11.44 -9.54 -26.46
N GLU A 50 -10.21 -10.03 -26.37
CA GLU A 50 -9.47 -10.06 -25.13
C GLU A 50 -9.44 -8.64 -24.57
N HIS A 51 -10.45 -8.32 -23.77
CA HIS A 51 -10.31 -7.26 -22.81
C HIS A 51 -9.26 -7.74 -21.81
N LYS A 52 -8.00 -7.60 -22.21
CA LYS A 52 -6.89 -7.54 -21.29
C LYS A 52 -7.22 -6.39 -20.36
N LEU A 53 -7.92 -6.72 -19.26
CA LEU A 53 -8.05 -5.83 -18.13
C LEU A 53 -6.60 -5.48 -17.75
N LYS A 54 -6.17 -4.37 -18.29
CA LYS A 54 -4.99 -3.66 -17.82
C LYS A 54 -5.34 -3.33 -16.37
N ARG A 55 -4.98 -4.22 -15.45
CA ARG A 55 -4.95 -3.87 -14.03
C ARG A 55 -4.30 -2.51 -14.00
N PRO A 56 -4.90 -1.51 -13.35
CA PRO A 56 -4.14 -0.32 -13.08
C PRO A 56 -2.88 -0.83 -12.39
N ALA A 57 -1.76 -0.79 -13.08
CA ALA A 57 -0.50 -0.85 -12.41
C ALA A 57 -0.63 0.26 -11.39
N ILE A 58 -0.74 -0.11 -10.12
CA ILE A 58 -0.45 0.81 -9.05
C ILE A 58 0.94 1.26 -9.44
N LEU A 59 1.02 2.45 -9.99
CA LEU A 59 2.26 3.11 -10.30
C LEU A 59 2.92 3.27 -8.93
N VAL A 60 3.66 2.24 -8.52
CA VAL A 60 4.69 2.40 -7.52
C VAL A 60 5.58 3.45 -8.15
N ALA A 61 5.48 4.66 -7.63
CA ALA A 61 6.21 5.80 -8.14
C ALA A 61 7.70 5.49 -8.00
N GLN A 62 8.26 4.98 -9.07
CA GLN A 62 9.69 4.93 -9.29
C GLN A 62 9.95 5.95 -10.38
N GLY A 63 9.79 7.18 -9.96
CA GLY A 63 10.23 8.32 -10.68
C GLY A 63 11.67 8.66 -10.30
N PRO A 64 12.28 9.62 -10.97
CA PRO A 64 13.58 10.18 -10.61
C PRO A 64 13.61 10.75 -9.18
N ASP A 65 12.47 10.82 -8.51
CA ASP A 65 12.29 11.40 -7.18
C ASP A 65 12.20 10.35 -6.05
N ASP A 66 12.41 9.05 -6.34
CA ASP A 66 12.45 8.02 -5.31
C ASP A 66 13.71 8.21 -4.43
N VAL A 67 13.52 8.26 -3.11
CA VAL A 67 14.63 8.48 -2.15
C VAL A 67 15.67 7.36 -2.20
N CYS A 68 15.30 6.17 -2.67
CA CYS A 68 16.16 5.00 -2.82
C CYS A 68 16.17 4.54 -4.27
N ASN A 69 17.33 4.48 -4.88
CA ASN A 69 17.43 4.27 -6.33
C ASN A 69 18.42 3.13 -6.70
N TYR A 70 18.39 2.00 -5.96
CA TYR A 70 19.22 0.83 -6.28
C TYR A 70 18.62 -0.02 -7.39
N THR A 71 17.30 -0.24 -7.37
CA THR A 71 16.59 -1.03 -8.37
C THR A 71 15.07 -0.83 -8.30
N ASN A 72 14.41 -1.04 -9.42
CA ASN A 72 12.94 -1.04 -9.49
C ASN A 72 12.30 -2.44 -9.34
N ARG A 73 13.10 -3.48 -9.15
CA ARG A 73 12.59 -4.84 -8.95
C ARG A 73 12.03 -4.99 -7.54
N ARG A 74 10.92 -5.76 -7.41
CA ARG A 74 10.22 -5.98 -6.13
C ARG A 74 9.88 -7.46 -5.92
N PRO A 75 10.88 -8.38 -5.93
CA PRO A 75 10.65 -9.77 -5.60
C PRO A 75 10.34 -9.93 -4.12
N SER A 76 9.88 -11.11 -3.71
CA SER A 76 9.79 -11.44 -2.29
C SER A 76 11.18 -11.62 -1.71
N LEU A 77 11.45 -10.98 -0.56
CA LEU A 77 12.70 -11.06 0.16
C LEU A 77 12.50 -11.72 1.53
N SER A 78 13.50 -12.44 1.97
CA SER A 78 13.59 -13.07 3.28
C SER A 78 15.04 -13.28 3.66
N ARG A 79 15.29 -13.78 4.86
CA ARG A 79 16.63 -14.10 5.33
C ARG A 79 17.41 -14.92 4.31
N GLY A 80 18.62 -14.49 3.98
CA GLY A 80 19.48 -15.08 2.97
C GLY A 80 19.28 -14.53 1.55
N SER A 81 18.32 -13.65 1.32
CA SER A 81 18.25 -12.88 0.07
C SER A 81 19.42 -11.89 0.00
N SER A 82 19.91 -11.58 -1.21
CA SER A 82 21.01 -10.63 -1.37
C SER A 82 20.93 -9.81 -2.66
N GLY A 83 21.76 -8.76 -2.73
CA GLY A 83 21.96 -7.90 -3.89
C GLY A 83 21.19 -6.59 -3.85
N ALA A 84 21.19 -5.85 -4.97
CA ALA A 84 20.63 -4.50 -5.08
C ALA A 84 19.16 -4.37 -4.64
N VAL A 85 18.40 -5.47 -4.71
CA VAL A 85 17.02 -5.49 -4.24
C VAL A 85 16.92 -5.41 -2.71
N VAL A 86 17.91 -6.01 -2.02
CA VAL A 86 18.01 -5.93 -0.56
C VAL A 86 18.48 -4.54 -0.15
N GLN A 87 19.46 -3.97 -0.87
CA GLN A 87 19.90 -2.58 -0.65
C GLN A 87 18.72 -1.61 -0.77
N GLN A 88 17.88 -1.80 -1.78
CA GLN A 88 16.66 -1.00 -1.94
C GLN A 88 15.73 -1.12 -0.74
N ALA A 89 15.55 -2.33 -0.20
CA ALA A 89 14.73 -2.57 0.97
C ALA A 89 15.33 -1.96 2.25
N GLN A 90 16.64 -2.11 2.44
CA GLN A 90 17.37 -1.53 3.58
C GLN A 90 17.29 -0.01 3.57
N CYS A 91 17.49 0.62 2.40
CA CYS A 91 17.32 2.05 2.23
C CYS A 91 15.89 2.49 2.59
N TYR A 92 14.86 1.81 2.10
CA TYR A 92 13.48 2.13 2.45
C TYR A 92 13.17 1.96 3.93
N LEU A 93 13.71 0.93 4.59
CA LEU A 93 13.56 0.74 6.04
C LEU A 93 14.23 1.87 6.81
N ASN A 94 15.42 2.30 6.39
CA ASN A 94 16.11 3.44 6.97
C ASN A 94 15.29 4.73 6.87
N GLN A 95 14.71 4.99 5.69
CA GLN A 95 13.90 6.19 5.48
C GLN A 95 12.55 6.10 6.21
N ALA A 96 11.85 4.96 6.11
CA ALA A 96 10.50 4.83 6.65
C ALA A 96 10.44 4.81 8.18
N ILE A 97 11.37 4.16 8.85
CA ILE A 97 11.36 4.00 10.32
C ILE A 97 12.68 4.37 11.02
N GLY A 98 13.66 4.88 10.30
CA GLY A 98 14.96 5.20 10.88
C GLY A 98 15.71 3.97 11.39
N ALA A 99 15.65 2.85 10.69
CA ALA A 99 16.15 1.55 11.15
C ALA A 99 17.69 1.53 11.38
N GLY A 100 18.44 2.42 10.75
CA GLY A 100 19.89 2.51 10.89
C GLY A 100 20.64 1.29 10.36
N LEU A 101 20.11 0.66 9.32
CA LEU A 101 20.72 -0.49 8.66
C LEU A 101 21.89 -0.08 7.78
N ASP A 102 22.94 -0.91 7.72
CA ASP A 102 23.90 -0.86 6.64
C ASP A 102 23.21 -1.33 5.35
N GLU A 103 23.36 -0.56 4.27
CA GLU A 103 22.79 -0.89 2.96
C GLU A 103 23.74 -1.81 2.18
N ASP A 104 24.14 -2.90 2.84
CA ASP A 104 25.14 -3.89 2.35
C ASP A 104 24.58 -4.85 1.31
N GLY A 105 23.26 -4.91 1.19
CA GLY A 105 22.58 -5.81 0.28
C GLY A 105 22.44 -7.23 0.80
N ASP A 106 22.62 -7.47 2.09
CA ASP A 106 22.42 -8.77 2.71
C ASP A 106 21.20 -8.77 3.63
N PHE A 107 20.23 -9.65 3.37
CA PHE A 107 19.06 -9.81 4.22
C PHE A 107 19.39 -10.69 5.42
N GLY A 108 20.07 -10.10 6.39
CA GLY A 108 20.50 -10.74 7.62
C GLY A 108 19.43 -10.68 8.74
N PRO A 109 19.79 -11.12 9.95
CA PRO A 109 18.91 -11.06 11.13
C PRO A 109 18.46 -9.61 11.46
N VAL A 110 19.37 -8.65 11.31
CA VAL A 110 19.10 -7.24 11.62
C VAL A 110 18.07 -6.67 10.62
N THR A 111 18.25 -6.94 9.33
CA THR A 111 17.29 -6.54 8.30
C THR A 111 15.92 -7.19 8.51
N GLN A 112 15.90 -8.48 8.93
CA GLN A 112 14.64 -9.15 9.25
C GLN A 112 13.94 -8.46 10.43
N SER A 113 14.65 -8.17 11.52
CA SER A 113 14.09 -7.50 12.70
C SER A 113 13.52 -6.12 12.33
N ALA A 114 14.26 -5.33 11.57
CA ALA A 114 13.77 -4.04 11.07
C ALA A 114 12.51 -4.17 10.17
N THR A 115 12.44 -5.24 9.37
CA THR A 115 11.25 -5.54 8.58
C THR A 115 10.05 -5.83 9.47
N GLU A 116 10.23 -6.62 10.54
CA GLU A 116 9.17 -6.93 11.50
C GLU A 116 8.71 -5.68 12.25
N ASP A 117 9.64 -4.79 12.64
CA ASP A 117 9.32 -3.51 13.27
C ASP A 117 8.50 -2.63 12.33
N PHE A 118 8.93 -2.50 11.09
CA PHE A 118 8.16 -1.79 10.07
C PHE A 118 6.75 -2.37 9.89
N GLN A 119 6.62 -3.68 9.80
CA GLN A 119 5.33 -4.36 9.63
C GLN A 119 4.40 -4.10 10.82
N ARG A 120 4.92 -4.09 12.06
CA ARG A 120 4.15 -3.72 13.26
C ARG A 120 3.65 -2.27 13.17
N CYS A 121 4.51 -1.34 12.80
CA CYS A 121 4.17 0.07 12.62
C CYS A 121 3.10 0.26 11.54
N ALA A 122 3.28 -0.39 10.40
CA ALA A 122 2.35 -0.33 9.27
C ALA A 122 1.04 -1.10 9.53
N ARG A 123 0.94 -1.83 10.65
CA ARG A 123 -0.20 -2.67 11.03
C ARG A 123 -0.57 -3.70 9.96
N ILE A 124 0.42 -4.27 9.34
CA ILE A 124 0.29 -5.38 8.39
C ILE A 124 0.77 -6.69 9.03
N VAL A 125 0.68 -7.79 8.29
CA VAL A 125 1.15 -9.10 8.79
C VAL A 125 2.64 -9.03 9.12
N VAL A 126 3.01 -9.41 10.35
CA VAL A 126 4.39 -9.42 10.83
C VAL A 126 4.98 -10.81 10.60
N ASP A 127 5.65 -11.00 9.48
CA ASP A 127 6.26 -12.27 9.08
C ASP A 127 7.78 -12.15 8.82
N GLY A 128 8.34 -10.95 8.95
CA GLY A 128 9.75 -10.66 8.71
C GLY A 128 10.17 -10.82 7.24
N ARG A 129 9.21 -10.88 6.31
CA ARG A 129 9.44 -11.02 4.88
C ARG A 129 8.94 -9.78 4.14
N ILE A 130 9.63 -9.41 3.08
CA ILE A 130 9.18 -8.30 2.23
C ILE A 130 8.50 -8.89 1.00
N GLY A 131 7.18 -9.04 1.08
CA GLY A 131 6.31 -9.42 -0.04
C GLY A 131 5.72 -8.20 -0.73
N ALA A 132 4.81 -8.42 -1.69
CA ALA A 132 4.20 -7.35 -2.48
C ALA A 132 3.51 -6.28 -1.63
N GLN A 133 2.82 -6.69 -0.56
CA GLN A 133 2.18 -5.76 0.38
C GLN A 133 3.23 -4.91 1.11
N THR A 134 4.24 -5.55 1.70
CA THR A 134 5.29 -4.85 2.43
C THR A 134 6.04 -3.87 1.53
N TRP A 135 6.34 -4.24 0.27
CA TRP A 135 6.96 -3.35 -0.70
C TRP A 135 6.14 -2.09 -0.97
N SER A 136 4.81 -2.23 -1.12
CA SER A 136 3.92 -1.09 -1.37
C SER A 136 3.93 -0.11 -0.19
N PHE A 137 3.90 -0.62 1.04
CA PHE A 137 3.96 0.22 2.23
C PHE A 137 5.34 0.86 2.42
N LEU A 138 6.42 0.09 2.21
CA LEU A 138 7.79 0.61 2.30
C LEU A 138 8.04 1.77 1.33
N SER A 139 7.70 1.59 0.06
CA SER A 139 7.89 2.65 -0.93
C SER A 139 7.05 3.89 -0.63
N PHE A 140 5.84 3.72 -0.12
CA PHE A 140 4.98 4.84 0.26
C PHE A 140 5.57 5.62 1.44
N TRP A 141 5.90 4.93 2.54
CA TRP A 141 6.38 5.59 3.76
C TRP A 141 7.80 6.13 3.64
N ALA A 142 8.68 5.46 2.90
CA ALA A 142 10.03 5.96 2.67
C ALA A 142 10.05 7.28 1.88
N ASN A 143 9.08 7.49 1.00
CA ASN A 143 8.95 8.73 0.22
C ASN A 143 7.97 9.74 0.85
N ALA A 144 7.43 9.46 2.04
CA ALA A 144 6.54 10.39 2.72
C ALA A 144 7.32 11.59 3.31
N PRO A 145 6.75 12.81 3.25
CA PRO A 145 7.43 14.01 3.75
C PRO A 145 7.65 13.99 5.27
N ASP A 146 6.86 13.20 6.00
CA ASP A 146 6.90 13.10 7.46
C ASP A 146 7.57 11.79 7.93
N ALA A 147 8.43 11.19 7.12
CA ALA A 147 9.23 10.04 7.55
C ALA A 147 10.31 10.46 8.57
N PRO A 148 10.66 9.60 9.54
CA PRO A 148 10.09 8.29 9.82
C PRO A 148 8.70 8.37 10.48
N PHE A 149 7.82 7.40 10.14
CA PHE A 149 6.41 7.43 10.58
C PHE A 149 6.13 6.67 11.88
N CYS A 150 7.15 6.06 12.47
CA CYS A 150 7.07 5.15 13.59
C CYS A 150 7.87 5.63 14.84
#